data_ff012314df2166d8c00084566e3d7b0a
#
_entry.id   ff012314df2166d8c00084566e3d7b0a
#
_cell.length_a   1.000
_cell.length_b   1.000
_cell.length_c   1.000
_cell.angle_alpha   90.00
_cell.angle_beta   90.00
_cell.angle_gamma   90.00
#
_symmetry.space_group_name_H-M   'P 1'
#
loop_
_entity.id
_entity.type
_entity.pdbx_description
1 polymer ?
#
loop_
_entity_poly.entity_id
_entity_poly.type
_entity_poly.pdbx_seq_one_letter_code
_entity_poly.pdbx_strand_id
1 'polypeptide(L)'
;MEVLVTGGDTDLGGTMAEGFRNDGHKVTLGGARRGDLEVAAKELDVDAVVCDTTDPTSLTEARGLFPRHLDTIVNVPAPSWDAGDPRAYSVSDTANAWRNALDATVLSVVLTVQSVGDHLRSGGSIVSVVAENPPAGGAESAIKAALSNWIAGQAAVFGTRGITINTVACGRSVQTGYEGLSRTPAPVAAEIARLALFLTTPAARHITGQTLHVSHGALAHFG
;
A
#
# COMPACT_ATOMS: atom_id res chain seq x y z
N MET A 1 4.70 -14.71 -11.34
CA MET A 1 5.35 -14.27 -10.09
C MET A 1 4.49 -14.74 -8.92
N GLU A 2 5.09 -14.86 -7.74
CA GLU A 2 4.36 -15.10 -6.48
C GLU A 2 4.28 -13.78 -5.71
N VAL A 3 3.08 -13.30 -5.45
CA VAL A 3 2.80 -11.95 -4.95
C VAL A 3 2.04 -12.01 -3.64
N LEU A 4 2.55 -11.34 -2.61
CA LEU A 4 1.81 -11.08 -1.38
C LEU A 4 1.18 -9.68 -1.46
N VAL A 5 -0.13 -9.59 -1.24
CA VAL A 5 -0.85 -8.31 -1.11
C VAL A 5 -1.40 -8.22 0.31
N THR A 6 -0.90 -7.29 1.12
CA THR A 6 -1.49 -7.00 2.45
C THR A 6 -2.67 -6.04 2.30
N GLY A 7 -3.51 -5.95 3.34
CA GLY A 7 -4.75 -5.16 3.26
C GLY A 7 -5.77 -5.73 2.27
N GLY A 8 -5.70 -7.04 2.01
CA GLY A 8 -6.61 -7.75 1.11
C GLY A 8 -8.07 -7.77 1.57
N ASP A 9 -8.32 -7.37 2.80
CA ASP A 9 -9.63 -7.15 3.40
C ASP A 9 -10.16 -5.72 3.15
N THR A 10 -9.53 -4.94 2.27
CA THR A 10 -9.96 -3.59 1.84
C THR A 10 -10.24 -3.57 0.35
N ASP A 11 -11.10 -2.64 -0.11
CA ASP A 11 -11.44 -2.48 -1.53
C ASP A 11 -10.19 -2.25 -2.40
N LEU A 12 -9.25 -1.45 -1.90
CA LEU A 12 -8.00 -1.17 -2.63
C LEU A 12 -7.11 -2.42 -2.68
N GLY A 13 -6.98 -3.16 -1.57
CA GLY A 13 -6.22 -4.41 -1.54
C GLY A 13 -6.81 -5.46 -2.46
N GLY A 14 -8.14 -5.58 -2.50
CA GLY A 14 -8.85 -6.44 -3.46
C GLY A 14 -8.58 -6.04 -4.91
N THR A 15 -8.67 -4.73 -5.23
CA THR A 15 -8.36 -4.22 -6.59
C THR A 15 -6.89 -4.47 -6.98
N MET A 16 -5.95 -4.33 -6.04
CA MET A 16 -4.55 -4.65 -6.28
C MET A 16 -4.37 -6.14 -6.59
N ALA A 17 -4.95 -7.00 -5.77
CA ALA A 17 -4.88 -8.45 -5.95
C ALA A 17 -5.50 -8.89 -7.28
N GLU A 18 -6.65 -8.33 -7.64
CA GLU A 18 -7.31 -8.58 -8.92
C GLU A 18 -6.41 -8.19 -10.10
N GLY A 19 -5.76 -7.03 -10.03
CA GLY A 19 -4.83 -6.58 -11.05
C GLY A 19 -3.69 -7.57 -11.27
N PHE A 20 -3.04 -8.03 -10.21
CA PHE A 20 -1.96 -9.02 -10.29
C PHE A 20 -2.45 -10.38 -10.77
N ARG A 21 -3.60 -10.85 -10.29
CA ARG A 21 -4.21 -12.11 -10.72
C ARG A 21 -4.55 -12.10 -12.22
N ASN A 22 -5.16 -11.01 -12.70
CA ASN A 22 -5.53 -10.86 -14.10
C ASN A 22 -4.33 -10.80 -15.05
N ASP A 23 -3.16 -10.37 -14.53
CA ASP A 23 -1.87 -10.42 -15.24
C ASP A 23 -1.19 -11.81 -15.13
N GLY A 24 -1.88 -12.80 -14.58
CA GLY A 24 -1.42 -14.20 -14.51
C GLY A 24 -0.46 -14.50 -13.36
N HIS A 25 -0.48 -13.69 -12.30
CA HIS A 25 0.36 -13.93 -11.13
C HIS A 25 -0.38 -14.74 -10.07
N LYS A 26 0.37 -15.55 -9.31
CA LYS A 26 -0.16 -16.21 -8.14
C LYS A 26 -0.17 -15.22 -6.98
N VAL A 27 -1.33 -14.98 -6.39
CA VAL A 27 -1.54 -13.98 -5.33
C VAL A 27 -1.88 -14.68 -4.02
N THR A 28 -1.32 -14.18 -2.92
CA THR A 28 -1.73 -14.48 -1.55
C THR A 28 -2.17 -13.18 -0.90
N LEU A 29 -3.37 -13.16 -0.33
CA LEU A 29 -3.89 -12.03 0.42
C LEU A 29 -3.48 -12.11 1.89
N GLY A 30 -3.13 -10.98 2.49
CA GLY A 30 -3.00 -10.79 3.94
C GLY A 30 -3.97 -9.73 4.43
N GLY A 31 -4.62 -9.94 5.58
CA GLY A 31 -5.53 -8.94 6.15
C GLY A 31 -6.02 -9.32 7.54
N ALA A 32 -6.46 -8.33 8.31
CA ALA A 32 -6.87 -8.53 9.71
C ALA A 32 -8.33 -9.00 9.84
N ARG A 33 -9.22 -8.53 8.97
CA ARG A 33 -10.65 -8.81 9.05
C ARG A 33 -10.98 -10.10 8.31
N ARG A 34 -10.99 -11.21 9.05
CA ARG A 34 -11.19 -12.56 8.50
C ARG A 34 -12.35 -12.65 7.52
N GLY A 35 -13.53 -12.12 7.87
CA GLY A 35 -14.73 -12.24 7.03
C GLY A 35 -14.56 -11.57 5.68
N ASP A 36 -14.09 -10.32 5.65
CA ASP A 36 -13.86 -9.57 4.40
C ASP A 36 -12.74 -10.21 3.56
N LEU A 37 -11.68 -10.68 4.24
CA LEU A 37 -10.57 -11.35 3.59
C LEU A 37 -10.97 -12.66 2.92
N GLU A 38 -11.79 -13.48 3.59
CA GLU A 38 -12.30 -14.77 3.04
C GLU A 38 -13.24 -14.54 1.85
N VAL A 39 -14.04 -13.47 1.89
CA VAL A 39 -14.90 -13.07 0.75
C VAL A 39 -14.02 -12.67 -0.45
N ALA A 40 -13.07 -11.77 -0.25
CA ALA A 40 -12.16 -11.32 -1.32
C ALA A 40 -11.35 -12.49 -1.91
N ALA A 41 -10.82 -13.37 -1.06
CA ALA A 41 -10.05 -14.54 -1.49
C ALA A 41 -10.87 -15.50 -2.32
N LYS A 42 -12.13 -15.74 -1.92
CA LYS A 42 -13.06 -16.60 -2.67
C LYS A 42 -13.46 -16.00 -4.01
N GLU A 43 -13.75 -14.70 -4.06
CA GLU A 43 -14.11 -14.00 -5.30
C GLU A 43 -12.97 -13.98 -6.31
N LEU A 44 -11.76 -13.83 -5.82
CA LEU A 44 -10.55 -13.79 -6.65
C LEU A 44 -9.94 -15.18 -6.89
N ASP A 45 -10.41 -16.24 -6.25
CA ASP A 45 -9.83 -17.58 -6.30
C ASP A 45 -8.33 -17.56 -5.97
N VAL A 46 -7.99 -17.02 -4.79
CA VAL A 46 -6.60 -16.86 -4.31
C VAL A 46 -6.44 -17.32 -2.86
N ASP A 47 -5.21 -17.61 -2.45
CA ASP A 47 -4.88 -17.96 -1.07
C ASP A 47 -5.01 -16.72 -0.15
N ALA A 48 -5.35 -16.95 1.14
CA ALA A 48 -5.45 -15.90 2.13
C ALA A 48 -4.83 -16.29 3.47
N VAL A 49 -4.20 -15.34 4.13
CA VAL A 49 -3.60 -15.45 5.46
C VAL A 49 -4.13 -14.34 6.34
N VAL A 50 -4.84 -14.71 7.41
CA VAL A 50 -5.33 -13.73 8.38
C VAL A 50 -4.17 -13.23 9.22
N CYS A 51 -3.89 -11.92 9.15
CA CYS A 51 -2.86 -11.26 9.95
C CYS A 51 -3.15 -9.77 10.10
N ASP A 52 -2.96 -9.26 11.31
CA ASP A 52 -2.93 -7.82 11.55
C ASP A 52 -1.49 -7.33 11.36
N THR A 53 -1.28 -6.53 10.33
CA THR A 53 0.04 -5.98 10.00
C THR A 53 0.53 -4.91 10.98
N THR A 54 -0.33 -4.44 11.88
CA THR A 54 0.03 -3.49 12.94
C THR A 54 0.40 -4.20 14.26
N ASP A 55 0.08 -5.51 14.38
CA ASP A 55 0.41 -6.32 15.54
C ASP A 55 1.62 -7.24 15.29
N PRO A 56 2.76 -7.03 15.98
CA PRO A 56 3.93 -7.88 15.85
C PRO A 56 3.68 -9.35 16.18
N THR A 57 2.77 -9.63 17.11
CA THR A 57 2.43 -11.01 17.51
C THR A 57 1.71 -11.72 16.38
N SER A 58 0.68 -11.08 15.84
CA SER A 58 -0.08 -11.59 14.70
C SER A 58 0.80 -11.87 13.48
N LEU A 59 1.71 -10.95 13.15
CA LEU A 59 2.67 -11.15 12.04
C LEU A 59 3.64 -12.30 12.29
N THR A 60 4.11 -12.46 13.53
CA THR A 60 5.03 -13.54 13.91
C THR A 60 4.35 -14.90 13.76
N GLU A 61 3.11 -15.04 14.20
CA GLU A 61 2.30 -16.26 14.05
C GLU A 61 1.97 -16.56 12.60
N ALA A 62 1.60 -15.54 11.82
CA ALA A 62 1.24 -15.68 10.41
C ALA A 62 2.43 -15.91 9.49
N ARG A 63 3.66 -15.55 9.89
CA ARG A 63 4.87 -15.62 9.04
C ARG A 63 5.04 -16.96 8.34
N GLY A 64 4.83 -18.08 9.05
CA GLY A 64 4.99 -19.43 8.52
C GLY A 64 3.93 -19.84 7.50
N LEU A 65 2.83 -19.11 7.41
CA LEU A 65 1.71 -19.34 6.50
C LEU A 65 1.90 -18.62 5.15
N PHE A 66 2.74 -17.59 5.11
CA PHE A 66 3.06 -16.89 3.86
C PHE A 66 3.98 -17.72 2.96
N PRO A 67 3.89 -17.55 1.64
CA PRO A 67 4.80 -18.21 0.69
C PRO A 67 6.26 -17.87 1.02
N ARG A 68 7.12 -18.90 1.00
CA ARG A 68 8.56 -18.77 1.32
C ARG A 68 9.40 -18.18 0.19
N HIS A 69 8.83 -18.05 -1.00
CA HIS A 69 9.51 -17.57 -2.20
C HIS A 69 8.63 -16.53 -2.90
N LEU A 70 8.67 -15.32 -2.38
CA LEU A 70 7.96 -14.19 -2.96
C LEU A 70 8.79 -13.51 -4.05
N ASP A 71 8.15 -13.09 -5.11
CA ASP A 71 8.72 -12.18 -6.11
C ASP A 71 8.35 -10.73 -5.79
N THR A 72 7.18 -10.51 -5.19
CA THR A 72 6.67 -9.17 -4.89
C THR A 72 5.91 -9.14 -3.57
N ILE A 73 6.11 -8.06 -2.81
CA ILE A 73 5.27 -7.66 -1.68
C ILE A 73 4.59 -6.35 -2.04
N VAL A 74 3.26 -6.33 -1.98
CA VAL A 74 2.44 -5.13 -2.12
C VAL A 74 1.82 -4.81 -0.78
N ASN A 75 2.27 -3.74 -0.15
CA ASN A 75 1.70 -3.27 1.11
C ASN A 75 0.58 -2.28 0.81
N VAL A 76 -0.64 -2.64 1.19
CA VAL A 76 -1.80 -1.75 1.13
C VAL A 76 -2.23 -1.47 2.56
N PRO A 77 -1.76 -0.37 3.16
CA PRO A 77 -2.19 0.03 4.50
C PRO A 77 -3.70 0.26 4.52
N ALA A 78 -4.32 -0.10 5.61
CA ALA A 78 -5.73 0.18 5.89
C ALA A 78 -5.83 1.39 6.85
N PRO A 79 -5.69 2.63 6.37
CA PRO A 79 -5.77 3.78 7.23
C PRO A 79 -7.18 3.92 7.77
N SER A 80 -7.31 3.94 9.07
CA SER A 80 -8.52 4.37 9.76
C SER A 80 -8.41 5.87 10.00
N TRP A 81 -8.76 6.67 9.00
CA TRP A 81 -8.91 8.10 9.22
C TRP A 81 -10.22 8.33 9.97
N ASP A 82 -10.14 8.92 11.14
CA ASP A 82 -11.32 9.36 11.84
C ASP A 82 -11.96 10.51 11.05
N ALA A 83 -13.20 10.29 10.61
CA ALA A 83 -13.98 11.29 9.86
C ALA A 83 -14.53 12.43 10.75
N GLY A 84 -14.10 12.51 12.02
CA GLY A 84 -14.50 13.58 12.94
C GLY A 84 -13.97 14.97 12.52
N ASP A 85 -14.59 16.02 13.05
CA ASP A 85 -14.08 17.39 12.86
C ASP A 85 -12.79 17.57 13.70
N PRO A 86 -11.62 17.76 13.08
CA PRO A 86 -10.37 17.94 13.82
C PRO A 86 -10.39 19.14 14.78
N ARG A 87 -11.30 20.13 14.56
CA ARG A 87 -11.46 21.27 15.44
C ARG A 87 -12.11 20.93 16.79
N ALA A 88 -12.82 19.81 16.83
CA ALA A 88 -13.46 19.30 18.05
C ALA A 88 -12.54 18.36 18.87
N TYR A 89 -11.37 18.00 18.34
CA TYR A 89 -10.48 17.06 19.00
C TYR A 89 -9.84 17.67 20.25
N SER A 90 -9.87 16.90 21.35
CA SER A 90 -9.00 17.16 22.48
C SER A 90 -7.53 16.84 22.13
N VAL A 91 -6.61 17.28 22.96
CA VAL A 91 -5.19 16.91 22.82
C VAL A 91 -5.00 15.38 22.82
N SER A 92 -5.80 14.67 23.62
CA SER A 92 -5.77 13.19 23.68
C SER A 92 -6.27 12.57 22.37
N ASP A 93 -7.37 13.08 21.81
CA ASP A 93 -7.91 12.60 20.53
C ASP A 93 -6.91 12.82 19.40
N THR A 94 -6.31 14.00 19.35
CA THR A 94 -5.23 14.30 18.40
C THR A 94 -4.07 13.32 18.53
N ALA A 95 -3.61 13.05 19.74
CA ALA A 95 -2.50 12.12 19.97
C ALA A 95 -2.86 10.69 19.53
N ASN A 96 -4.09 10.25 19.79
CA ASN A 96 -4.56 8.92 19.38
C ASN A 96 -4.72 8.83 17.87
N ALA A 97 -5.28 9.85 17.20
CA ALA A 97 -5.40 9.89 15.76
C ALA A 97 -4.02 9.78 15.06
N TRP A 98 -3.02 10.51 15.59
CA TRP A 98 -1.65 10.43 15.07
C TRP A 98 -1.03 9.04 15.24
N ARG A 99 -1.20 8.41 16.41
CA ARG A 99 -0.67 7.05 16.65
C ARG A 99 -1.33 6.06 15.72
N ASN A 100 -2.66 6.05 15.65
CA ASN A 100 -3.40 5.14 14.79
C ASN A 100 -2.99 5.29 13.33
N ALA A 101 -2.85 6.52 12.85
CA ALA A 101 -2.43 6.78 11.47
C ALA A 101 -0.97 6.34 11.21
N LEU A 102 -0.06 6.56 12.17
CA LEU A 102 1.32 6.08 12.09
C LEU A 102 1.38 4.55 12.07
N ASP A 103 0.65 3.90 12.96
CA ASP A 103 0.61 2.43 13.07
C ASP A 103 0.04 1.82 11.78
N ALA A 104 -1.09 2.32 11.30
CA ALA A 104 -1.73 1.79 10.11
C ALA A 104 -0.94 2.04 8.81
N THR A 105 -0.20 3.14 8.69
CA THR A 105 0.44 3.53 7.43
C THR A 105 1.93 3.21 7.38
N VAL A 106 2.67 3.49 8.45
CA VAL A 106 4.13 3.32 8.46
C VAL A 106 4.52 2.02 9.13
N LEU A 107 4.05 1.81 10.37
CA LEU A 107 4.49 0.66 11.16
C LEU A 107 4.03 -0.65 10.53
N SER A 108 2.81 -0.72 9.99
CA SER A 108 2.31 -1.90 9.27
C SER A 108 3.23 -2.31 8.11
N VAL A 109 3.72 -1.34 7.33
CA VAL A 109 4.65 -1.59 6.22
C VAL A 109 6.02 -2.04 6.75
N VAL A 110 6.55 -1.34 7.75
CA VAL A 110 7.84 -1.66 8.37
C VAL A 110 7.82 -3.08 8.94
N LEU A 111 6.79 -3.44 9.70
CA LEU A 111 6.64 -4.76 10.31
C LEU A 111 6.45 -5.86 9.28
N THR A 112 5.65 -5.62 8.24
CA THR A 112 5.50 -6.58 7.13
C THR A 112 6.83 -6.83 6.44
N VAL A 113 7.55 -5.79 6.07
CA VAL A 113 8.86 -5.91 5.41
C VAL A 113 9.88 -6.59 6.34
N GLN A 114 9.86 -6.29 7.63
CA GLN A 114 10.71 -6.96 8.61
C GLN A 114 10.35 -8.44 8.77
N SER A 115 9.07 -8.79 8.74
CA SER A 115 8.59 -10.16 8.95
C SER A 115 8.83 -11.06 7.75
N VAL A 116 8.54 -10.59 6.53
CA VAL A 116 8.53 -11.44 5.31
C VAL A 116 9.48 -10.96 4.21
N GLY A 117 10.27 -9.91 4.43
CA GLY A 117 11.21 -9.39 3.42
C GLY A 117 12.34 -10.37 3.06
N ASP A 118 12.66 -11.31 3.92
CA ASP A 118 13.61 -12.39 3.63
C ASP A 118 13.01 -13.52 2.78
N HIS A 119 11.66 -13.59 2.66
CA HIS A 119 10.99 -14.46 1.70
C HIS A 119 11.12 -13.95 0.26
N LEU A 120 11.47 -12.67 0.04
CA LEU A 120 11.69 -12.14 -1.30
C LEU A 120 12.92 -12.75 -1.95
N ARG A 121 12.77 -13.14 -3.21
CA ARG A 121 13.88 -13.54 -4.07
C ARG A 121 14.72 -12.32 -4.44
N SER A 122 15.98 -12.57 -4.79
CA SER A 122 16.82 -11.54 -5.42
C SER A 122 16.18 -11.08 -6.74
N GLY A 123 16.20 -9.79 -6.98
CA GLY A 123 15.54 -9.18 -8.13
C GLY A 123 14.03 -8.96 -7.96
N GLY A 124 13.48 -9.21 -6.78
CA GLY A 124 12.07 -8.97 -6.47
C GLY A 124 11.74 -7.50 -6.26
N SER A 125 10.50 -7.22 -5.85
CA SER A 125 10.03 -5.85 -5.63
C SER A 125 9.15 -5.70 -4.39
N ILE A 126 9.23 -4.52 -3.78
CA ILE A 126 8.34 -4.08 -2.71
C ILE A 126 7.63 -2.82 -3.19
N VAL A 127 6.31 -2.84 -3.17
CA VAL A 127 5.49 -1.68 -3.51
C VAL A 127 4.58 -1.36 -2.33
N SER A 128 4.69 -0.16 -1.78
CA SER A 128 3.80 0.31 -0.72
C SER A 128 2.83 1.33 -1.29
N VAL A 129 1.56 1.21 -0.95
CA VAL A 129 0.50 2.07 -1.49
C VAL A 129 0.04 3.04 -0.40
N VAL A 130 -0.17 4.28 -0.78
CA VAL A 130 -0.82 5.29 0.06
C VAL A 130 -2.12 5.70 -0.62
N ALA A 131 -3.24 5.26 -0.03
CA ALA A 131 -4.55 5.25 -0.67
C ALA A 131 -5.17 6.63 -0.91
N GLU A 132 -4.92 7.61 -0.05
CA GLU A 132 -5.57 8.91 -0.13
C GLU A 132 -4.59 10.06 -0.04
N ASN A 133 -5.02 11.19 -0.61
CA ASN A 133 -4.28 12.43 -0.52
C ASN A 133 -4.98 13.36 0.49
N PRO A 134 -4.52 13.34 1.74
CA PRO A 134 -5.13 14.13 2.80
C PRO A 134 -4.95 15.65 2.54
N PRO A 135 -5.76 16.49 3.19
CA PRO A 135 -5.55 17.93 3.17
C PRO A 135 -4.12 18.29 3.61
N ALA A 136 -3.52 19.27 2.94
CA ALA A 136 -2.18 19.74 3.30
C ALA A 136 -2.14 20.21 4.77
N GLY A 137 -1.11 19.78 5.50
CA GLY A 137 -0.87 20.19 6.89
C GLY A 137 -1.46 19.29 7.97
N GLY A 138 -2.17 18.21 7.61
CA GLY A 138 -2.66 17.21 8.56
C GLY A 138 -1.62 16.16 8.96
N ALA A 139 -1.96 15.30 9.93
CA ALA A 139 -1.15 14.17 10.37
C ALA A 139 -0.81 13.24 9.21
N GLU A 140 -1.76 12.98 8.36
CA GLU A 140 -1.68 12.08 7.21
C GLU A 140 -0.57 12.52 6.24
N SER A 141 -0.46 13.82 5.97
CA SER A 141 0.59 14.35 5.10
C SER A 141 1.99 14.11 5.66
N ALA A 142 2.17 14.32 6.97
CA ALA A 142 3.43 14.05 7.65
C ALA A 142 3.76 12.56 7.69
N ILE A 143 2.77 11.71 7.95
CA ILE A 143 2.93 10.26 8.01
C ILE A 143 3.24 9.68 6.63
N LYS A 144 2.59 10.18 5.57
CA LYS A 144 2.92 9.85 4.19
C LYS A 144 4.36 10.21 3.85
N ALA A 145 4.82 11.39 4.25
CA ALA A 145 6.21 11.80 4.06
C ALA A 145 7.18 10.88 4.84
N ALA A 146 6.81 10.48 6.06
CA ALA A 146 7.61 9.54 6.86
C ALA A 146 7.77 8.19 6.16
N LEU A 147 6.68 7.61 5.62
CA LEU A 147 6.75 6.37 4.85
C LEU A 147 7.62 6.53 3.60
N SER A 148 7.42 7.59 2.83
CA SER A 148 8.20 7.87 1.62
C SER A 148 9.70 7.98 1.92
N ASN A 149 10.05 8.67 3.00
CA ASN A 149 11.44 8.82 3.41
C ASN A 149 12.05 7.50 3.93
N TRP A 150 11.27 6.71 4.67
CA TRP A 150 11.72 5.38 5.10
C TRP A 150 11.98 4.47 3.89
N ILE A 151 11.07 4.41 2.92
CA ILE A 151 11.22 3.63 1.68
C ILE A 151 12.48 4.06 0.92
N ALA A 152 12.72 5.37 0.77
CA ALA A 152 13.93 5.88 0.14
C ALA A 152 15.21 5.42 0.86
N GLY A 153 15.19 5.44 2.20
CA GLY A 153 16.29 4.95 3.02
C GLY A 153 16.55 3.44 2.88
N GLN A 154 15.51 2.64 2.62
CA GLN A 154 15.64 1.19 2.45
C GLN A 154 16.18 0.78 1.06
N ALA A 155 16.14 1.66 0.07
CA ALA A 155 16.51 1.34 -1.31
C ALA A 155 17.95 0.82 -1.44
N ALA A 156 18.90 1.37 -0.68
CA ALA A 156 20.29 0.91 -0.69
C ALA A 156 20.43 -0.50 -0.09
N VAL A 157 19.68 -0.81 0.98
CA VAL A 157 19.73 -2.10 1.67
C VAL A 157 19.20 -3.19 0.77
N PHE A 158 18.01 -3.01 0.22
CA PHE A 158 17.35 -3.97 -0.69
C PHE A 158 18.06 -4.05 -2.04
N GLY A 159 18.66 -2.95 -2.51
CA GLY A 159 19.43 -2.88 -3.75
C GLY A 159 20.62 -3.84 -3.79
N THR A 160 21.20 -4.21 -2.64
CA THR A 160 22.28 -5.24 -2.57
C THR A 160 21.84 -6.61 -3.08
N ARG A 161 20.53 -6.89 -3.04
CA ARG A 161 19.90 -8.11 -3.57
C ARG A 161 19.21 -7.87 -4.92
N GLY A 162 19.36 -6.68 -5.52
CA GLY A 162 18.64 -6.27 -6.72
C GLY A 162 17.12 -6.09 -6.51
N ILE A 163 16.66 -5.98 -5.26
CA ILE A 163 15.25 -5.77 -4.93
C ILE A 163 14.96 -4.27 -5.02
N THR A 164 13.89 -3.91 -5.71
CA THR A 164 13.37 -2.53 -5.73
C THR A 164 12.36 -2.31 -4.62
N ILE A 165 12.32 -1.09 -4.08
CA ILE A 165 11.34 -0.71 -3.07
C ILE A 165 10.82 0.70 -3.39
N ASN A 166 9.50 0.83 -3.60
CA ASN A 166 8.87 2.08 -4.03
C ASN A 166 7.53 2.32 -3.33
N THR A 167 7.06 3.56 -3.37
CA THR A 167 5.73 3.96 -2.95
C THR A 167 4.90 4.39 -4.16
N VAL A 168 3.64 3.96 -4.21
CA VAL A 168 2.63 4.50 -5.11
C VAL A 168 1.63 5.29 -4.27
N ALA A 169 1.48 6.55 -4.56
CA ALA A 169 0.62 7.44 -3.82
C ALA A 169 -0.52 7.97 -4.70
N CYS A 170 -1.73 7.97 -4.16
CA CYS A 170 -2.84 8.67 -4.77
C CYS A 170 -2.56 10.18 -4.77
N GLY A 171 -2.61 10.81 -5.94
CA GLY A 171 -2.56 12.26 -6.07
C GLY A 171 -3.94 12.89 -5.84
N ARG A 172 -4.00 14.20 -5.71
CA ARG A 172 -5.29 14.93 -5.64
C ARG A 172 -6.06 14.76 -6.96
N SER A 173 -7.32 14.36 -6.89
CA SER A 173 -8.25 14.56 -8.00
C SER A 173 -8.70 16.00 -8.00
N VAL A 174 -8.47 16.72 -9.11
CA VAL A 174 -9.15 17.99 -9.34
C VAL A 174 -10.57 17.67 -9.79
N GLN A 175 -11.57 18.03 -8.99
CA GLN A 175 -12.91 18.16 -9.52
C GLN A 175 -12.89 19.34 -10.49
N THR A 176 -12.80 19.06 -11.77
CA THR A 176 -12.97 20.08 -12.80
C THR A 176 -14.43 20.51 -12.77
N GLY A 177 -14.69 21.71 -12.29
CA GLY A 177 -16.03 22.29 -12.18
C GLY A 177 -16.69 22.67 -13.50
N TYR A 178 -16.46 21.89 -14.57
CA TYR A 178 -17.17 22.00 -15.84
C TYR A 178 -18.14 20.84 -15.96
N GLU A 179 -19.36 21.07 -15.54
CA GLU A 179 -20.52 20.23 -15.85
C GLU A 179 -20.70 20.21 -17.38
N GLY A 180 -20.26 19.16 -18.04
CA GLY A 180 -20.45 18.99 -19.49
C GLY A 180 -19.40 18.17 -20.22
N LEU A 181 -18.25 17.91 -19.62
CA LEU A 181 -17.19 17.08 -20.18
C LEU A 181 -16.81 15.94 -19.24
N SER A 182 -17.77 15.38 -18.50
CA SER A 182 -17.53 14.27 -17.60
C SER A 182 -17.31 12.98 -18.38
N ARG A 183 -16.08 12.75 -18.79
CA ARG A 183 -15.57 11.37 -18.78
C ARG A 183 -15.54 10.99 -17.31
N THR A 184 -16.30 9.99 -16.92
CA THR A 184 -16.22 9.38 -15.59
C THR A 184 -14.73 9.07 -15.38
N PRO A 185 -14.03 9.69 -14.41
CA PRO A 185 -12.63 9.36 -14.18
C PRO A 185 -12.56 7.86 -13.88
N ALA A 186 -11.59 7.19 -14.49
CA ALA A 186 -11.34 5.78 -14.18
C ALA A 186 -11.11 5.66 -12.66
N PRO A 187 -11.58 4.57 -12.02
CA PRO A 187 -11.34 4.37 -10.60
C PRO A 187 -9.85 4.51 -10.30
N VAL A 188 -9.48 5.42 -9.44
CA VAL A 188 -8.07 5.68 -9.06
C VAL A 188 -7.37 4.40 -8.57
N ALA A 189 -8.11 3.50 -7.92
CA ALA A 189 -7.61 2.21 -7.48
C ALA A 189 -7.06 1.35 -8.64
N ALA A 190 -7.74 1.30 -9.79
CA ALA A 190 -7.26 0.55 -10.96
C ALA A 190 -5.98 1.16 -11.57
N GLU A 191 -5.83 2.48 -11.51
CA GLU A 191 -4.62 3.17 -11.98
C GLU A 191 -3.44 2.92 -11.04
N ILE A 192 -3.68 2.93 -9.73
CA ILE A 192 -2.70 2.56 -8.71
C ILE A 192 -2.23 1.12 -8.94
N ALA A 193 -3.16 0.19 -9.18
CA ALA A 193 -2.83 -1.20 -9.45
C ALA A 193 -1.96 -1.36 -10.72
N ARG A 194 -2.27 -0.65 -11.80
CA ARG A 194 -1.45 -0.67 -13.04
C ARG A 194 -0.04 -0.15 -12.81
N LEU A 195 0.10 0.95 -12.05
CA LEU A 195 1.42 1.48 -11.72
C LEU A 195 2.20 0.52 -10.81
N ALA A 196 1.55 -0.08 -9.84
CA ALA A 196 2.17 -1.09 -8.99
C ALA A 196 2.65 -2.30 -9.82
N LEU A 197 1.82 -2.82 -10.72
CA LEU A 197 2.19 -3.87 -11.68
C LEU A 197 3.41 -3.45 -12.52
N PHE A 198 3.41 -2.25 -13.09
CA PHE A 198 4.56 -1.76 -13.86
C PHE A 198 5.84 -1.78 -13.03
N LEU A 199 5.79 -1.35 -11.76
CA LEU A 199 6.95 -1.31 -10.87
C LEU A 199 7.55 -2.69 -10.56
N THR A 200 6.81 -3.78 -10.81
CA THR A 200 7.31 -5.17 -10.65
C THR A 200 7.90 -5.74 -11.93
N THR A 201 7.83 -5.01 -13.04
CA THR A 201 8.34 -5.48 -14.34
C THR A 201 9.85 -5.25 -14.49
N PRO A 202 10.52 -5.99 -15.37
CA PRO A 202 11.92 -5.73 -15.72
C PRO A 202 12.20 -4.32 -16.24
N ALA A 203 11.20 -3.64 -16.84
CA ALA A 203 11.32 -2.27 -17.33
C ALA A 203 11.52 -1.26 -16.18
N ALA A 204 11.02 -1.55 -14.99
CA ALA A 204 11.11 -0.69 -13.82
C ALA A 204 12.29 -1.06 -12.86
N ARG A 205 13.13 -2.02 -13.20
CA ARG A 205 14.19 -2.56 -12.30
C ARG A 205 15.20 -1.54 -11.78
N HIS A 206 15.26 -0.36 -12.37
CA HIS A 206 16.12 0.74 -11.92
C HIS A 206 15.36 1.85 -11.19
N ILE A 207 14.04 1.68 -11.00
CA ILE A 207 13.22 2.60 -10.21
C ILE A 207 13.17 2.04 -8.80
N THR A 208 13.84 2.70 -7.86
CA THR A 208 13.86 2.30 -6.44
C THR A 208 14.00 3.52 -5.54
N GLY A 209 13.42 3.46 -4.35
CA GLY A 209 13.40 4.55 -3.38
C GLY A 209 12.50 5.72 -3.78
N GLN A 210 11.59 5.53 -4.74
CA GLN A 210 10.76 6.60 -5.28
C GLN A 210 9.34 6.56 -4.73
N THR A 211 8.74 7.76 -4.66
CA THR A 211 7.30 7.92 -4.47
C THR A 211 6.69 8.42 -5.77
N LEU A 212 5.88 7.57 -6.41
CA LEU A 212 5.22 7.91 -7.66
C LEU A 212 3.75 8.27 -7.38
N HIS A 213 3.30 9.38 -7.93
CA HIS A 213 1.96 9.88 -7.73
C HIS A 213 1.06 9.54 -8.93
N VAL A 214 -0.08 8.91 -8.64
CA VAL A 214 -1.18 8.74 -9.58
C VAL A 214 -2.16 9.88 -9.38
N SER A 215 -2.21 10.83 -10.32
CA SER A 215 -3.11 12.00 -10.24
C SER A 215 -3.59 12.42 -11.63
N HIS A 216 -4.81 12.92 -11.70
CA HIS A 216 -5.39 13.46 -12.94
C HIS A 216 -4.96 14.92 -13.18
N GLY A 217 -3.65 15.21 -13.11
CA GLY A 217 -3.13 16.55 -13.36
C GLY A 217 -3.27 17.53 -12.20
N ALA A 218 -3.65 17.07 -11.02
CA ALA A 218 -3.54 17.89 -9.82
C ALA A 218 -2.06 18.12 -9.51
N LEU A 219 -1.70 19.39 -9.40
CA LEU A 219 -0.35 19.87 -9.17
C LEU A 219 0.40 19.06 -8.12
N ALA A 220 1.40 18.34 -8.57
CA ALA A 220 2.49 18.02 -7.69
C ALA A 220 3.08 19.34 -7.23
N HIS A 221 3.05 19.63 -5.93
CA HIS A 221 3.92 20.66 -5.41
C HIS A 221 5.35 20.14 -5.61
N PHE A 222 6.05 20.71 -6.56
CA PHE A 222 7.49 20.60 -6.64
C PHE A 222 8.03 21.37 -5.43
N GLY A 223 8.37 20.66 -4.37
CA GLY A 223 9.12 21.16 -3.24
C GLY A 223 10.57 20.75 -3.37
#